data_6a895f226e2b98786943c2b8de773260
#
_entry.id   6a895f226e2b98786943c2b8de773260
#
_cell.length_a   1.000
_cell.length_b   1.000
_cell.length_c   1.000
_cell.angle_alpha   90.00
_cell.angle_beta   90.00
_cell.angle_gamma   90.00
#
_symmetry.space_group_name_H-M   'P 1'
#
loop_
_entity.id
_entity.type
_entity.pdbx_description
1 polymer ?
#
loop_
_entity_poly.entity_id
_entity_poly.type
_entity_poly.pdbx_seq_one_letter_code
_entity_poly.pdbx_strand_id
1 'polypeptide(L)'
;VDGHEADLDLGHYERFLGIQTTKANNITTGRIYKSVIDKERRGDYLGKTIQVIPHITDEIKRNVKLLGNKYKFDFVITEIGGTVGDIESLPYLESIRQLKWELGRDALCVHLTYVPYLTAAGELKTKPTQHSVKELQSAGIQPDILVLRTEHELSSNVRKKVALFCNVDENAVVQSIDAPTIYEVPILMQAQKLDETILKKMGLPVGDTPGLGPWRAFLERRHKAENTEPLHIALVGKYDLQDAYKSIREALSQAGTYNDCKVSVDFVNSEKLTEENVAEALKGMAGILIG
;
A
#
# COMPACT_ATOMS: atom_id res chain seq x y z
N VAL A 1 1.28 -15.74 -4.93
CA VAL A 1 0.62 -15.60 -6.21
C VAL A 1 1.42 -16.36 -7.28
N ASP A 2 0.80 -17.18 -8.13
CA ASP A 2 1.40 -17.94 -9.26
C ASP A 2 2.87 -18.41 -9.07
N GLY A 3 3.26 -18.75 -7.83
CA GLY A 3 4.58 -19.27 -7.46
C GLY A 3 5.72 -18.25 -7.55
N HIS A 4 5.40 -16.95 -7.48
CA HIS A 4 6.38 -15.87 -7.45
C HIS A 4 6.44 -15.25 -6.05
N GLU A 5 7.66 -15.05 -5.54
CA GLU A 5 7.88 -14.26 -4.34
C GLU A 5 7.55 -12.79 -4.62
N ALA A 6 6.72 -12.19 -3.79
CA ALA A 6 6.22 -10.83 -3.94
C ALA A 6 6.05 -10.17 -2.58
N ASP A 7 5.88 -8.86 -2.59
CA ASP A 7 5.61 -8.08 -1.40
C ASP A 7 4.25 -8.46 -0.79
N LEU A 8 4.13 -8.33 0.54
CA LEU A 8 2.91 -8.61 1.30
C LEU A 8 1.73 -7.73 0.91
N ASP A 9 2.01 -6.55 0.38
CA ASP A 9 1.00 -5.58 -0.04
C ASP A 9 0.07 -6.12 -1.13
N LEU A 10 0.55 -7.00 -2.01
CA LEU A 10 -0.30 -7.68 -2.99
C LEU A 10 -1.45 -8.45 -2.34
N GLY A 11 -1.22 -9.08 -1.19
CA GLY A 11 -2.27 -9.77 -0.43
C GLY A 11 -3.33 -8.80 0.09
N HIS A 12 -2.96 -7.58 0.46
CA HIS A 12 -3.91 -6.53 0.81
C HIS A 12 -4.74 -6.11 -0.41
N TYR A 13 -4.10 -5.85 -1.55
CA TYR A 13 -4.81 -5.45 -2.77
C TYR A 13 -5.80 -6.52 -3.23
N GLU A 14 -5.43 -7.81 -3.17
CA GLU A 14 -6.33 -8.92 -3.47
C GLU A 14 -7.57 -8.93 -2.55
N ARG A 15 -7.39 -8.73 -1.25
CA ARG A 15 -8.49 -8.70 -0.28
C ARG A 15 -9.42 -7.50 -0.47
N PHE A 16 -8.87 -6.33 -0.76
CA PHE A 16 -9.68 -5.12 -0.95
C PHE A 16 -10.43 -5.10 -2.28
N LEU A 17 -9.83 -5.61 -3.34
CA LEU A 17 -10.37 -5.56 -4.69
C LEU A 17 -11.13 -6.84 -5.10
N GLY A 18 -10.98 -7.94 -4.35
CA GLY A 18 -11.57 -9.23 -4.69
C GLY A 18 -11.01 -9.82 -5.99
N ILE A 19 -9.76 -9.54 -6.32
CA ILE A 19 -9.07 -9.99 -7.53
C ILE A 19 -7.88 -10.88 -7.17
N GLN A 20 -7.40 -11.64 -8.14
CA GLN A 20 -6.12 -12.32 -8.05
C GLN A 20 -5.04 -11.52 -8.78
N THR A 21 -3.91 -11.29 -8.11
CA THR A 21 -2.74 -10.67 -8.72
C THR A 21 -1.89 -11.70 -9.46
N THR A 22 -1.03 -11.21 -10.32
CA THR A 22 -0.11 -12.01 -11.15
C THR A 22 1.31 -11.50 -11.00
N LYS A 23 2.28 -12.20 -11.57
CA LYS A 23 3.69 -11.74 -11.66
C LYS A 23 3.87 -10.34 -12.24
N ALA A 24 2.89 -9.83 -12.99
CA ALA A 24 2.93 -8.50 -13.57
C ALA A 24 2.58 -7.39 -12.57
N ASN A 25 1.97 -7.74 -11.43
CA ASN A 25 1.58 -6.77 -10.40
C ASN A 25 2.71 -6.38 -9.45
N ASN A 26 3.85 -7.09 -9.51
CA ASN A 26 5.02 -6.75 -8.69
C ASN A 26 6.28 -6.76 -9.56
N ILE A 27 7.03 -5.66 -9.53
CA ILE A 27 8.26 -5.50 -10.28
C ILE A 27 9.36 -4.99 -9.35
N THR A 28 10.33 -5.84 -9.09
CA THR A 28 11.49 -5.48 -8.29
C THR A 28 12.58 -4.82 -9.12
N THR A 29 13.43 -4.02 -8.48
CA THR A 29 14.61 -3.41 -9.09
C THR A 29 15.50 -4.46 -9.76
N GLY A 30 15.73 -5.60 -9.10
CA GLY A 30 16.52 -6.70 -9.68
C GLY A 30 15.94 -7.23 -10.99
N ARG A 31 14.61 -7.35 -11.10
CA ARG A 31 13.96 -7.80 -12.35
C ARG A 31 14.10 -6.78 -13.48
N ILE A 32 14.02 -5.48 -13.17
CA ILE A 32 14.23 -4.41 -14.16
C ILE A 32 15.65 -4.47 -14.70
N TYR A 33 16.66 -4.45 -13.83
CA TYR A 33 18.06 -4.47 -14.24
C TYR A 33 18.40 -5.76 -14.98
N LYS A 34 17.96 -6.91 -14.49
CA LYS A 34 18.15 -8.19 -15.16
C LYS A 34 17.57 -8.19 -16.58
N SER A 35 16.35 -7.67 -16.76
CA SER A 35 15.72 -7.57 -18.08
C SER A 35 16.56 -6.74 -19.05
N VAL A 36 17.11 -5.61 -18.62
CA VAL A 36 17.94 -4.75 -19.46
C VAL A 36 19.28 -5.42 -19.78
N ILE A 37 19.95 -6.04 -18.81
CA ILE A 37 21.20 -6.78 -19.00
C ILE A 37 21.00 -7.96 -19.96
N ASP A 38 19.94 -8.72 -19.82
CA ASP A 38 19.63 -9.85 -20.71
C ASP A 38 19.40 -9.37 -22.17
N LYS A 39 18.72 -8.23 -22.33
CA LYS A 39 18.54 -7.59 -23.67
C LYS A 39 19.86 -7.13 -24.27
N GLU A 40 20.72 -6.50 -23.48
CA GLU A 40 22.04 -6.08 -23.92
C GLU A 40 22.87 -7.27 -24.41
N ARG A 41 22.93 -8.34 -23.62
CA ARG A 41 23.68 -9.55 -23.96
C ARG A 41 23.15 -10.28 -25.21
N ARG A 42 21.87 -10.17 -25.50
CA ARG A 42 21.28 -10.70 -26.74
C ARG A 42 21.52 -9.81 -27.96
N GLY A 43 22.04 -8.58 -27.75
CA GLY A 43 22.26 -7.62 -28.81
C GLY A 43 21.02 -6.80 -29.19
N ASP A 44 19.97 -6.80 -28.38
CA ASP A 44 18.72 -6.08 -28.67
C ASP A 44 18.93 -4.55 -28.82
N TYR A 45 20.02 -4.02 -28.28
CA TYR A 45 20.36 -2.59 -28.36
C TYR A 45 21.36 -2.26 -29.47
N LEU A 46 21.73 -3.21 -30.32
CA LEU A 46 22.56 -3.00 -31.50
C LEU A 46 23.91 -2.28 -31.21
N GLY A 47 24.58 -2.64 -30.10
CA GLY A 47 25.84 -2.10 -29.68
C GLY A 47 25.82 -0.67 -29.08
N LYS A 48 24.62 -0.16 -28.79
CA LYS A 48 24.47 1.12 -28.06
C LYS A 48 24.97 0.99 -26.63
N THR A 49 25.55 2.05 -26.09
CA THR A 49 25.88 2.14 -24.66
C THR A 49 24.60 2.15 -23.83
N ILE A 50 24.50 1.22 -22.88
CA ILE A 50 23.36 1.12 -21.98
C ILE A 50 23.53 2.13 -20.84
N GLN A 51 22.45 2.87 -20.55
CA GLN A 51 22.38 3.91 -19.52
C GLN A 51 21.11 3.75 -18.70
N VAL A 52 21.07 4.35 -17.51
CA VAL A 52 19.83 4.38 -16.71
C VAL A 52 18.72 5.06 -17.50
N ILE A 53 19.03 6.21 -18.11
CA ILE A 53 18.15 6.93 -19.03
C ILE A 53 18.71 6.72 -20.45
N PRO A 54 17.96 6.15 -21.40
CA PRO A 54 16.56 5.77 -21.30
C PRO A 54 16.30 4.29 -20.96
N HIS A 55 17.31 3.40 -20.93
CA HIS A 55 17.08 1.95 -21.01
C HIS A 55 16.39 1.37 -19.76
N ILE A 56 16.83 1.77 -18.55
CA ILE A 56 16.20 1.35 -17.30
C ILE A 56 14.83 2.05 -17.12
N THR A 57 14.77 3.35 -17.38
CA THR A 57 13.53 4.12 -17.25
C THR A 57 12.45 3.65 -18.22
N ASP A 58 12.79 3.30 -19.45
CA ASP A 58 11.86 2.76 -20.43
C ASP A 58 11.35 1.37 -20.01
N GLU A 59 12.21 0.53 -19.43
CA GLU A 59 11.80 -0.77 -18.90
C GLU A 59 10.84 -0.63 -17.72
N ILE A 60 11.08 0.32 -16.81
CA ILE A 60 10.16 0.66 -15.71
C ILE A 60 8.81 1.13 -16.28
N LYS A 61 8.82 2.12 -17.17
CA LYS A 61 7.59 2.67 -17.79
C LYS A 61 6.80 1.60 -18.54
N ARG A 62 7.49 0.70 -19.25
CA ARG A 62 6.87 -0.44 -19.93
C ARG A 62 6.11 -1.34 -18.94
N ASN A 63 6.71 -1.65 -17.80
CA ASN A 63 6.09 -2.49 -16.77
C ASN A 63 4.91 -1.78 -16.10
N VAL A 64 5.01 -0.49 -15.79
CA VAL A 64 3.89 0.30 -15.25
C VAL A 64 2.68 0.28 -16.19
N LYS A 65 2.91 0.43 -17.50
CA LYS A 65 1.84 0.42 -18.51
C LYS A 65 1.32 -0.99 -18.83
N LEU A 66 2.02 -2.05 -18.42
CA LEU A 66 1.74 -3.42 -18.85
C LEU A 66 0.34 -3.89 -18.49
N LEU A 67 -0.11 -3.66 -17.26
CA LEU A 67 -1.42 -4.10 -16.78
C LEU A 67 -2.56 -3.42 -17.52
N GLY A 68 -2.51 -2.10 -17.66
CA GLY A 68 -3.49 -1.33 -18.40
C GLY A 68 -3.58 -1.76 -19.86
N ASN A 69 -2.43 -1.96 -20.52
CA ASN A 69 -2.39 -2.39 -21.91
C ASN A 69 -2.93 -3.83 -22.10
N LYS A 70 -2.57 -4.75 -21.21
CA LYS A 70 -2.92 -6.17 -21.31
C LYS A 70 -4.38 -6.43 -20.95
N TYR A 71 -4.88 -5.83 -19.88
CA TYR A 71 -6.19 -6.15 -19.31
C TYR A 71 -7.25 -5.06 -19.57
N LYS A 72 -6.87 -3.93 -20.20
CA LYS A 72 -7.77 -2.81 -20.51
C LYS A 72 -8.45 -2.23 -19.26
N PHE A 73 -7.72 -2.14 -18.16
CA PHE A 73 -8.20 -1.49 -16.96
C PHE A 73 -8.40 0.02 -17.17
N ASP A 74 -9.46 0.57 -16.60
CA ASP A 74 -9.73 2.02 -16.61
C ASP A 74 -8.72 2.77 -15.76
N PHE A 75 -8.30 2.17 -14.64
CA PHE A 75 -7.31 2.73 -13.71
C PHE A 75 -6.22 1.70 -13.39
N VAL A 76 -4.99 2.17 -13.36
CA VAL A 76 -3.83 1.42 -12.85
C VAL A 76 -3.21 2.24 -11.73
N ILE A 77 -3.23 1.69 -10.53
CA ILE A 77 -2.56 2.30 -9.37
C ILE A 77 -1.21 1.63 -9.22
N THR A 78 -0.15 2.42 -9.32
CA THR A 78 1.23 1.94 -9.17
C THR A 78 1.81 2.54 -7.90
N GLU A 79 2.18 1.69 -6.97
CA GLU A 79 2.94 2.08 -5.79
C GLU A 79 4.44 2.05 -6.11
N ILE A 80 5.14 3.10 -5.70
CA ILE A 80 6.60 3.17 -5.73
C ILE A 80 7.08 3.01 -4.30
N GLY A 81 7.71 1.89 -4.01
CA GLY A 81 8.24 1.58 -2.68
C GLY A 81 9.47 2.42 -2.34
N GLY A 82 9.74 2.53 -1.04
CA GLY A 82 10.87 3.27 -0.50
C GLY A 82 10.55 4.75 -0.20
N THR A 83 11.51 5.42 0.38
CA THR A 83 11.41 6.85 0.74
C THR A 83 11.87 7.71 -0.42
N VAL A 84 11.15 8.80 -0.70
CA VAL A 84 11.60 9.79 -1.69
C VAL A 84 12.93 10.40 -1.22
N GLY A 85 13.93 10.37 -2.12
CA GLY A 85 15.31 10.78 -1.83
C GLY A 85 16.28 9.60 -1.66
N ASP A 86 15.79 8.38 -1.51
CA ASP A 86 16.66 7.21 -1.49
C ASP A 86 17.27 6.95 -2.87
N ILE A 87 18.54 6.54 -2.89
CA ILE A 87 19.31 6.32 -4.12
C ILE A 87 18.64 5.28 -5.03
N GLU A 88 18.14 4.19 -4.45
CA GLU A 88 17.47 3.10 -5.17
C GLU A 88 16.15 3.53 -5.81
N SER A 89 15.51 4.59 -5.32
CA SER A 89 14.25 5.12 -5.86
C SER A 89 14.45 6.04 -7.07
N LEU A 90 15.65 6.58 -7.30
CA LEU A 90 15.90 7.59 -8.32
C LEU A 90 15.49 7.18 -9.73
N PRO A 91 15.78 5.96 -10.24
CA PRO A 91 15.32 5.54 -11.57
C PRO A 91 13.81 5.48 -11.70
N TYR A 92 13.12 5.13 -10.60
CA TYR A 92 11.65 5.10 -10.56
C TYR A 92 11.07 6.51 -10.56
N LEU A 93 11.60 7.43 -9.75
CA LEU A 93 11.18 8.83 -9.75
C LEU A 93 11.38 9.47 -11.13
N GLU A 94 12.52 9.23 -11.76
CA GLU A 94 12.76 9.71 -13.13
C GLU A 94 11.73 9.11 -14.12
N SER A 95 11.40 7.83 -13.99
CA SER A 95 10.40 7.18 -14.82
C SER A 95 9.00 7.79 -14.62
N ILE A 96 8.62 8.09 -13.37
CA ILE A 96 7.35 8.76 -13.05
C ILE A 96 7.31 10.18 -13.61
N ARG A 97 8.41 10.94 -13.49
CA ARG A 97 8.53 12.27 -14.09
C ARG A 97 8.26 12.21 -15.60
N GLN A 98 8.88 11.24 -16.29
CA GLN A 98 8.66 11.01 -17.72
C GLN A 98 7.23 10.59 -18.02
N LEU A 99 6.64 9.67 -17.24
CA LEU A 99 5.27 9.23 -17.41
C LEU A 99 4.27 10.36 -17.24
N LYS A 100 4.45 11.23 -16.25
CA LYS A 100 3.60 12.41 -16.07
C LYS A 100 3.67 13.35 -17.28
N TRP A 101 4.86 13.51 -17.87
CA TRP A 101 5.01 14.28 -19.09
C TRP A 101 4.34 13.62 -20.31
N GLU A 102 4.54 12.30 -20.49
CA GLU A 102 3.97 11.54 -21.62
C GLU A 102 2.46 11.45 -21.57
N LEU A 103 1.87 11.26 -20.39
CA LEU A 103 0.44 10.97 -20.20
C LEU A 103 -0.37 12.23 -19.83
N GLY A 104 0.28 13.30 -19.41
CA GLY A 104 -0.40 14.54 -19.05
C GLY A 104 -1.44 14.31 -17.94
N ARG A 105 -2.70 14.58 -18.22
CA ARG A 105 -3.81 14.45 -17.26
C ARG A 105 -4.12 13.00 -16.87
N ASP A 106 -3.72 12.04 -17.69
CA ASP A 106 -3.97 10.62 -17.44
C ASP A 106 -3.02 10.03 -16.41
N ALA A 107 -2.09 10.83 -15.85
CA ALA A 107 -1.19 10.42 -14.79
C ALA A 107 -1.23 11.39 -13.61
N LEU A 108 -1.62 10.90 -12.44
CA LEU A 108 -1.58 11.63 -11.16
C LEU A 108 -0.46 11.10 -10.27
N CYS A 109 0.16 12.01 -9.52
CA CYS A 109 1.06 11.68 -8.43
C CYS A 109 0.37 11.93 -7.09
N VAL A 110 0.07 10.86 -6.37
CA VAL A 110 -0.38 10.91 -4.99
C VAL A 110 0.83 10.67 -4.10
N HIS A 111 1.20 11.65 -3.29
CA HIS A 111 2.35 11.55 -2.41
C HIS A 111 1.93 11.32 -0.97
N LEU A 112 2.37 10.19 -0.41
CA LEU A 112 2.13 9.82 0.97
C LEU A 112 3.27 10.35 1.84
N THR A 113 2.94 11.09 2.91
CA THR A 113 3.91 11.62 3.86
C THR A 113 3.45 11.40 5.31
N TYR A 114 4.36 11.62 6.25
CA TYR A 114 4.08 11.49 7.67
C TYR A 114 4.08 12.85 8.37
N VAL A 115 3.07 13.09 9.21
CA VAL A 115 2.94 14.26 10.08
C VAL A 115 3.03 13.76 11.53
N PRO A 116 4.23 13.75 12.13
CA PRO A 116 4.40 13.27 13.49
C PRO A 116 3.77 14.20 14.51
N TYR A 117 3.25 13.60 15.59
CA TYR A 117 2.87 14.30 16.80
C TYR A 117 4.01 14.28 17.81
N LEU A 118 4.44 15.45 18.25
CA LEU A 118 5.45 15.56 19.30
C LEU A 118 4.77 15.68 20.65
N THR A 119 4.69 14.60 21.39
CA THR A 119 4.04 14.53 22.70
C THR A 119 4.57 15.59 23.68
N ALA A 120 5.89 15.79 23.72
CA ALA A 120 6.52 16.79 24.60
C ALA A 120 6.13 18.24 24.27
N ALA A 121 5.78 18.54 23.00
CA ALA A 121 5.38 19.86 22.54
C ALA A 121 3.86 20.00 22.38
N GLY A 122 3.12 18.90 22.46
CA GLY A 122 1.68 18.89 22.27
C GLY A 122 1.22 19.33 20.87
N GLU A 123 2.04 19.11 19.84
CA GLU A 123 1.74 19.62 18.50
C GLU A 123 2.16 18.69 17.36
N LEU A 124 1.46 18.83 16.24
CA LEU A 124 1.78 18.17 14.97
C LEU A 124 2.85 18.95 14.20
N LYS A 125 3.84 18.24 13.66
CA LYS A 125 4.95 18.83 12.91
C LYS A 125 4.79 18.57 11.41
N THR A 126 4.59 19.64 10.64
CA THR A 126 4.46 19.60 9.18
C THR A 126 5.80 19.67 8.41
N LYS A 127 6.90 19.91 9.10
CA LYS A 127 8.22 20.04 8.46
C LYS A 127 8.66 18.77 7.73
N PRO A 128 8.50 17.54 8.26
CA PRO A 128 8.86 16.32 7.52
C PRO A 128 8.10 16.22 6.20
N THR A 129 6.80 16.48 6.17
CA THR A 129 5.99 16.55 4.95
C THR A 129 6.55 17.57 3.96
N GLN A 130 6.83 18.79 4.41
CA GLN A 130 7.36 19.85 3.54
C GLN A 130 8.73 19.45 2.94
N HIS A 131 9.59 18.79 3.70
CA HIS A 131 10.88 18.30 3.21
C HIS A 131 10.69 17.18 2.18
N SER A 132 9.84 16.20 2.47
CA SER A 132 9.55 15.10 1.54
C SER A 132 8.99 15.60 0.22
N VAL A 133 8.07 16.57 0.24
CA VAL A 133 7.53 17.19 -0.98
C VAL A 133 8.61 17.98 -1.74
N LYS A 134 9.48 18.70 -1.04
CA LYS A 134 10.58 19.41 -1.71
C LYS A 134 11.56 18.44 -2.38
N GLU A 135 11.84 17.31 -1.76
CA GLU A 135 12.68 16.29 -2.34
C GLU A 135 12.04 15.71 -3.63
N LEU A 136 10.74 15.43 -3.60
CA LEU A 136 9.99 15.01 -4.78
C LEU A 136 10.01 16.08 -5.89
N GLN A 137 9.86 17.35 -5.53
CA GLN A 137 9.92 18.47 -6.45
C GLN A 137 11.34 18.63 -7.04
N SER A 138 12.41 18.35 -6.28
CA SER A 138 13.77 18.40 -6.78
C SER A 138 14.03 17.34 -7.86
N ALA A 139 13.31 16.21 -7.80
CA ALA A 139 13.26 15.21 -8.87
C ALA A 139 12.37 15.61 -10.06
N GLY A 140 11.80 16.83 -10.06
CA GLY A 140 10.94 17.35 -11.14
C GLY A 140 9.49 16.85 -11.10
N ILE A 141 9.02 16.35 -9.96
CA ILE A 141 7.65 15.86 -9.81
C ILE A 141 6.89 16.76 -8.83
N GLN A 142 5.84 17.44 -9.32
CA GLN A 142 4.87 18.09 -8.47
C GLN A 142 3.80 17.07 -8.07
N PRO A 143 3.55 16.83 -6.78
CA PRO A 143 2.44 15.99 -6.36
C PRO A 143 1.12 16.68 -6.68
N ASP A 144 0.13 15.90 -7.12
CA ASP A 144 -1.23 16.38 -7.40
C ASP A 144 -2.11 16.30 -6.16
N ILE A 145 -1.85 15.31 -5.31
CA ILE A 145 -2.57 15.02 -4.07
C ILE A 145 -1.57 14.65 -2.99
N LEU A 146 -1.81 15.12 -1.77
CA LEU A 146 -1.06 14.72 -0.58
C LEU A 146 -1.95 13.88 0.33
N VAL A 147 -1.46 12.72 0.74
CA VAL A 147 -2.05 11.91 1.80
C VAL A 147 -1.14 11.98 3.01
N LEU A 148 -1.64 12.56 4.10
CA LEU A 148 -0.90 12.84 5.32
C LEU A 148 -1.19 11.76 6.36
N ARG A 149 -0.27 10.85 6.55
CA ARG A 149 -0.32 9.85 7.62
C ARG A 149 -0.10 10.55 8.96
N THR A 150 -0.99 10.34 9.92
CA THR A 150 -0.95 11.02 11.22
C THR A 150 -1.68 10.22 12.28
N GLU A 151 -1.27 10.36 13.54
CA GLU A 151 -1.93 9.76 14.70
C GLU A 151 -3.13 10.60 15.18
N HIS A 152 -3.10 11.92 14.91
CA HIS A 152 -4.10 12.86 15.36
C HIS A 152 -4.76 13.61 14.21
N GLU A 153 -5.99 14.05 14.41
CA GLU A 153 -6.72 14.82 13.41
C GLU A 153 -6.03 16.14 13.08
N LEU A 154 -5.94 16.44 11.80
CA LEU A 154 -5.35 17.67 11.29
C LEU A 154 -6.38 18.80 11.29
N SER A 155 -6.09 19.91 11.99
CA SER A 155 -6.90 21.10 11.90
C SER A 155 -6.89 21.70 10.49
N SER A 156 -7.94 22.46 10.14
CA SER A 156 -8.02 23.18 8.86
C SER A 156 -6.80 24.08 8.63
N ASN A 157 -6.29 24.73 9.68
CA ASN A 157 -5.11 25.60 9.59
C ASN A 157 -3.85 24.81 9.21
N VAL A 158 -3.68 23.59 9.73
CA VAL A 158 -2.55 22.72 9.39
C VAL A 158 -2.66 22.27 7.92
N ARG A 159 -3.84 21.88 7.46
CA ARG A 159 -4.09 21.52 6.05
C ARG A 159 -3.78 22.68 5.10
N LYS A 160 -4.30 23.88 5.39
CA LYS A 160 -4.01 25.11 4.61
C LYS A 160 -2.52 25.43 4.55
N LYS A 161 -1.83 25.30 5.68
CA LYS A 161 -0.39 25.49 5.75
C LYS A 161 0.36 24.49 4.86
N VAL A 162 0.03 23.21 4.93
CA VAL A 162 0.64 22.18 4.10
C VAL A 162 0.35 22.43 2.62
N ALA A 163 -0.90 22.70 2.26
CA ALA A 163 -1.33 23.03 0.88
C ALA A 163 -0.48 24.16 0.30
N LEU A 164 -0.34 25.26 1.05
CA LEU A 164 0.44 26.42 0.63
C LEU A 164 1.94 26.08 0.42
N PHE A 165 2.57 25.41 1.39
CA PHE A 165 4.00 25.10 1.33
C PHE A 165 4.36 24.05 0.28
N CYS A 166 3.39 23.20 -0.09
CA CYS A 166 3.58 22.08 -1.01
C CYS A 166 3.02 22.35 -2.42
N ASN A 167 2.44 23.52 -2.66
CA ASN A 167 1.83 23.89 -3.94
C ASN A 167 0.73 22.89 -4.38
N VAL A 168 -0.16 22.54 -3.45
CA VAL A 168 -1.27 21.61 -3.68
C VAL A 168 -2.56 22.30 -3.25
N ASP A 169 -3.67 22.04 -3.95
CA ASP A 169 -4.97 22.55 -3.54
C ASP A 169 -5.37 22.05 -2.15
N GLU A 170 -6.01 22.88 -1.34
CA GLU A 170 -6.45 22.50 0.01
C GLU A 170 -7.32 21.23 0.00
N ASN A 171 -8.19 21.09 -1.01
CA ASN A 171 -9.06 19.92 -1.18
C ASN A 171 -8.30 18.65 -1.59
N ALA A 172 -7.04 18.78 -2.02
CA ALA A 172 -6.17 17.68 -2.38
C ALA A 172 -5.19 17.31 -1.25
N VAL A 173 -5.39 17.88 -0.05
CA VAL A 173 -4.67 17.49 1.17
C VAL A 173 -5.59 16.62 2.02
N VAL A 174 -5.36 15.32 2.00
CA VAL A 174 -6.17 14.29 2.67
C VAL A 174 -5.39 13.74 3.86
N GLN A 175 -6.04 13.57 5.00
CA GLN A 175 -5.40 12.90 6.15
C GLN A 175 -5.69 11.39 6.14
N SER A 176 -4.70 10.61 6.50
CA SER A 176 -4.81 9.19 6.80
C SER A 176 -4.50 8.98 8.28
N ILE A 177 -5.55 9.09 9.09
CA ILE A 177 -5.46 8.91 10.55
C ILE A 177 -5.36 7.42 10.88
N ASP A 178 -4.78 7.10 12.04
CA ASP A 178 -4.75 5.74 12.54
C ASP A 178 -6.15 5.18 12.70
N ALA A 179 -6.41 4.07 12.04
CA ALA A 179 -7.69 3.38 12.08
C ALA A 179 -7.57 2.10 12.93
N PRO A 180 -8.63 1.69 13.64
CA PRO A 180 -8.63 0.43 14.40
C PRO A 180 -8.34 -0.80 13.53
N THR A 181 -8.71 -0.73 12.27
CA THR A 181 -8.42 -1.76 11.26
C THR A 181 -8.18 -1.13 9.90
N ILE A 182 -7.30 -1.74 9.10
CA ILE A 182 -7.06 -1.31 7.70
C ILE A 182 -8.34 -1.30 6.87
N TYR A 183 -9.32 -2.11 7.22
CA TYR A 183 -10.60 -2.20 6.50
C TYR A 183 -11.50 -0.96 6.68
N GLU A 184 -11.21 -0.07 7.63
CA GLU A 184 -11.89 1.23 7.76
C GLU A 184 -11.32 2.31 6.83
N VAL A 185 -10.09 2.14 6.35
CA VAL A 185 -9.40 3.14 5.53
C VAL A 185 -10.21 3.58 4.31
N PRO A 186 -10.87 2.71 3.53
CA PRO A 186 -11.69 3.14 2.39
C PRO A 186 -12.83 4.10 2.78
N ILE A 187 -13.45 3.86 3.94
CA ILE A 187 -14.52 4.72 4.46
C ILE A 187 -13.97 6.10 4.85
N LEU A 188 -12.80 6.11 5.52
CA LEU A 188 -12.13 7.35 5.92
C LEU A 188 -11.69 8.18 4.70
N MET A 189 -11.18 7.53 3.65
CA MET A 189 -10.78 8.20 2.41
C MET A 189 -11.99 8.73 1.64
N GLN A 190 -13.08 7.96 1.57
CA GLN A 190 -14.32 8.41 0.94
C GLN A 190 -14.92 9.63 1.67
N ALA A 191 -14.92 9.62 3.01
CA ALA A 191 -15.40 10.76 3.81
C ALA A 191 -14.64 12.07 3.49
N GLN A 192 -13.39 11.97 3.05
CA GLN A 192 -12.57 13.11 2.64
C GLN A 192 -12.59 13.34 1.12
N LYS A 193 -13.42 12.61 0.38
CA LYS A 193 -13.61 12.77 -1.07
C LYS A 193 -12.33 12.59 -1.89
N LEU A 194 -11.46 11.64 -1.49
CA LEU A 194 -10.23 11.35 -2.21
C LEU A 194 -10.52 10.87 -3.63
N ASP A 195 -11.50 9.99 -3.80
CA ASP A 195 -12.01 9.48 -5.06
C ASP A 195 -12.52 10.60 -5.99
N GLU A 196 -13.39 11.47 -5.47
CA GLU A 196 -13.87 12.63 -6.23
C GLU A 196 -12.70 13.57 -6.64
N THR A 197 -11.74 13.78 -5.74
CA THR A 197 -10.59 14.64 -6.00
C THR A 197 -9.71 14.07 -7.11
N ILE A 198 -9.49 12.76 -7.13
CA ILE A 198 -8.75 12.05 -8.19
C ILE A 198 -9.48 12.26 -9.53
N LEU A 199 -10.78 11.96 -9.61
CA LEU A 199 -11.56 12.11 -10.83
C LEU A 199 -11.52 13.56 -11.36
N LYS A 200 -11.73 14.56 -10.49
CA LYS A 200 -11.65 15.98 -10.87
C LYS A 200 -10.29 16.36 -11.42
N LYS A 201 -9.20 15.90 -10.80
CA LYS A 201 -7.84 16.20 -11.27
C LYS A 201 -7.51 15.54 -12.60
N MET A 202 -8.09 14.37 -12.88
CA MET A 202 -7.99 13.70 -14.18
C MET A 202 -8.95 14.29 -15.24
N GLY A 203 -9.84 15.20 -14.85
CA GLY A 203 -10.84 15.77 -15.75
C GLY A 203 -11.96 14.79 -16.11
N LEU A 204 -12.16 13.77 -15.26
CA LEU A 204 -13.22 12.78 -15.41
C LEU A 204 -14.51 13.25 -14.71
N PRO A 205 -15.70 12.81 -15.17
CA PRO A 205 -16.95 13.13 -14.51
C PRO A 205 -17.00 12.51 -13.10
N VAL A 206 -17.46 13.31 -12.15
CA VAL A 206 -17.77 12.82 -10.81
C VAL A 206 -19.24 12.41 -10.82
N GLY A 207 -19.49 11.10 -10.70
CA GLY A 207 -20.83 10.55 -10.56
C GLY A 207 -21.31 10.58 -9.10
N ASP A 208 -22.36 9.79 -8.84
CA ASP A 208 -22.84 9.59 -7.48
C ASP A 208 -21.76 8.93 -6.61
N THR A 209 -21.73 9.30 -5.33
CA THR A 209 -20.80 8.70 -4.38
C THR A 209 -21.03 7.19 -4.30
N PRO A 210 -20.01 6.35 -4.52
CA PRO A 210 -20.16 4.90 -4.46
C PRO A 210 -20.76 4.43 -3.14
N GLY A 211 -21.82 3.64 -3.22
CA GLY A 211 -22.44 3.05 -2.05
C GLY A 211 -21.59 1.90 -1.52
N LEU A 212 -20.76 2.13 -0.52
CA LEU A 212 -19.97 1.07 0.16
C LEU A 212 -20.81 0.26 1.13
N GLY A 213 -22.10 0.00 0.81
CA GLY A 213 -23.05 -0.72 1.68
C GLY A 213 -22.54 -2.09 2.13
N PRO A 214 -22.15 -3.00 1.21
CA PRO A 214 -21.60 -4.31 1.58
C PRO A 214 -20.33 -4.21 2.45
N TRP A 215 -19.48 -3.23 2.18
CA TRP A 215 -18.27 -2.97 2.95
C TRP A 215 -18.58 -2.48 4.37
N ARG A 216 -19.54 -1.56 4.51
CA ARG A 216 -20.01 -1.10 5.83
C ARG A 216 -20.65 -2.23 6.64
N ALA A 217 -21.47 -3.07 6.00
CA ALA A 217 -22.05 -4.25 6.65
C ALA A 217 -20.97 -5.24 7.14
N PHE A 218 -19.90 -5.43 6.36
CA PHE A 218 -18.74 -6.22 6.79
C PHE A 218 -18.07 -5.61 8.02
N LEU A 219 -17.84 -4.29 8.03
CA LEU A 219 -17.26 -3.60 9.19
C LEU A 219 -18.13 -3.71 10.43
N GLU A 220 -19.43 -3.51 10.31
CA GLU A 220 -20.38 -3.67 11.42
C GLU A 220 -20.33 -5.09 12.00
N ARG A 221 -20.29 -6.11 11.13
CA ARG A 221 -20.16 -7.50 11.56
C ARG A 221 -18.83 -7.75 12.27
N ARG A 222 -17.74 -7.19 11.74
CA ARG A 222 -16.42 -7.26 12.36
C ARG A 222 -16.41 -6.63 13.75
N HIS A 223 -16.98 -5.43 13.90
CA HIS A 223 -17.08 -4.76 15.20
C HIS A 223 -17.88 -5.58 16.23
N LYS A 224 -18.96 -6.24 15.80
CA LYS A 224 -19.71 -7.16 16.67
C LYS A 224 -18.86 -8.36 17.09
N ALA A 225 -18.17 -8.99 16.14
CA ALA A 225 -17.32 -10.15 16.40
C ALA A 225 -16.18 -9.81 17.38
N GLU A 226 -15.53 -8.63 17.24
CA GLU A 226 -14.45 -8.19 18.13
C GLU A 226 -14.89 -8.02 19.60
N ASN A 227 -16.18 -7.86 19.87
CA ASN A 227 -16.74 -7.75 21.23
C ASN A 227 -17.16 -9.09 21.85
N THR A 228 -16.88 -10.22 21.19
CA THR A 228 -17.13 -11.57 21.74
C THR A 228 -15.90 -12.11 22.45
N GLU A 229 -16.09 -13.13 23.28
CA GLU A 229 -14.98 -13.88 23.86
C GLU A 229 -14.11 -14.50 22.74
N PRO A 230 -12.78 -14.36 22.82
CA PRO A 230 -11.90 -14.81 21.75
C PRO A 230 -11.85 -16.34 21.66
N LEU A 231 -11.97 -16.84 20.45
CA LEU A 231 -11.67 -18.21 20.08
C LEU A 231 -10.15 -18.32 19.80
N HIS A 232 -9.42 -19.04 20.60
CA HIS A 232 -7.98 -19.18 20.49
C HIS A 232 -7.58 -20.25 19.48
N ILE A 233 -6.80 -19.87 18.46
CA ILE A 233 -6.27 -20.76 17.43
C ILE A 233 -4.74 -20.76 17.53
N ALA A 234 -4.15 -21.92 17.78
CA ALA A 234 -2.69 -22.05 17.73
C ALA A 234 -2.21 -22.03 16.27
N LEU A 235 -1.33 -21.10 15.95
CA LEU A 235 -0.56 -21.10 14.70
C LEU A 235 0.81 -21.67 14.99
N VAL A 236 1.00 -22.93 14.66
CA VAL A 236 2.28 -23.63 14.87
C VAL A 236 3.18 -23.41 13.68
N GLY A 237 4.30 -22.74 13.89
CA GLY A 237 5.21 -22.40 12.81
C GLY A 237 6.65 -22.16 13.27
N LYS A 238 7.56 -22.03 12.32
CA LYS A 238 8.98 -21.81 12.58
C LYS A 238 9.34 -20.35 12.81
N TYR A 239 8.73 -19.44 12.05
CA TYR A 239 9.13 -18.04 11.94
C TYR A 239 8.28 -17.14 12.83
N ASP A 240 8.85 -16.65 13.93
CA ASP A 240 8.21 -15.69 14.85
C ASP A 240 8.40 -14.24 14.35
N LEU A 241 7.97 -13.98 13.11
CA LEU A 241 7.94 -12.65 12.51
C LEU A 241 6.49 -12.25 12.28
N GLN A 242 6.15 -11.00 12.58
CA GLN A 242 4.77 -10.51 12.41
C GLN A 242 4.24 -10.72 10.99
N ASP A 243 5.12 -10.66 10.00
CA ASP A 243 4.80 -10.75 8.59
C ASP A 243 4.80 -12.19 8.04
N ALA A 244 5.48 -13.13 8.69
CA ALA A 244 5.67 -14.48 8.18
C ALA A 244 4.36 -15.22 7.86
N TYR A 245 3.32 -14.97 8.66
CA TYR A 245 2.02 -15.63 8.53
C TYR A 245 0.87 -14.64 8.33
N LYS A 246 1.14 -13.48 7.77
CA LYS A 246 0.17 -12.38 7.62
C LYS A 246 -1.13 -12.83 6.95
N SER A 247 -1.04 -13.52 5.81
CA SER A 247 -2.22 -13.98 5.08
C SER A 247 -3.05 -14.99 5.86
N ILE A 248 -2.41 -15.86 6.64
CA ILE A 248 -3.08 -16.83 7.53
C ILE A 248 -3.83 -16.09 8.64
N ARG A 249 -3.16 -15.16 9.32
CA ARG A 249 -3.77 -14.34 10.38
C ARG A 249 -4.97 -13.56 9.86
N GLU A 250 -4.84 -12.94 8.69
CA GLU A 250 -5.95 -12.21 8.06
C GLU A 250 -7.11 -13.13 7.67
N ALA A 251 -6.81 -14.31 7.11
CA ALA A 251 -7.85 -15.30 6.76
C ALA A 251 -8.63 -15.78 8.00
N LEU A 252 -7.94 -16.07 9.10
CA LEU A 252 -8.54 -16.46 10.37
C LEU A 252 -9.39 -15.33 10.97
N SER A 253 -8.90 -14.10 10.92
CA SER A 253 -9.63 -12.91 11.39
C SER A 253 -10.91 -12.68 10.58
N GLN A 254 -10.85 -12.83 9.24
CA GLN A 254 -12.03 -12.72 8.38
C GLN A 254 -13.01 -13.87 8.62
N ALA A 255 -12.52 -15.10 8.77
CA ALA A 255 -13.36 -16.25 9.12
C ALA A 255 -14.10 -16.03 10.44
N GLY A 256 -13.40 -15.47 11.45
CA GLY A 256 -14.03 -15.07 12.72
C GLY A 256 -15.14 -14.06 12.49
N THR A 257 -14.92 -13.02 11.70
CA THR A 257 -15.94 -12.03 11.34
C THR A 257 -17.17 -12.69 10.70
N TYR A 258 -16.99 -13.63 9.78
CA TYR A 258 -18.08 -14.34 9.11
C TYR A 258 -18.80 -15.37 10.00
N ASN A 259 -18.18 -15.80 11.09
CA ASN A 259 -18.76 -16.70 12.09
C ASN A 259 -19.18 -15.98 13.37
N ASP A 260 -19.22 -14.64 13.34
CA ASP A 260 -19.66 -13.78 14.44
C ASP A 260 -18.88 -14.01 15.74
N CYS A 261 -17.58 -14.33 15.64
CA CYS A 261 -16.68 -14.54 16.79
C CYS A 261 -15.34 -13.85 16.58
N LYS A 262 -14.75 -13.40 17.69
CA LYS A 262 -13.36 -12.94 17.72
C LYS A 262 -12.42 -14.14 17.62
N VAL A 263 -11.43 -14.06 16.75
CA VAL A 263 -10.35 -15.06 16.68
C VAL A 263 -9.06 -14.44 17.19
N SER A 264 -8.47 -15.09 18.21
CA SER A 264 -7.10 -14.84 18.67
C SER A 264 -6.17 -15.87 18.06
N VAL A 265 -5.12 -15.41 17.38
CA VAL A 265 -4.11 -16.30 16.77
C VAL A 265 -2.86 -16.30 17.65
N ASP A 266 -2.67 -17.39 18.38
CA ASP A 266 -1.56 -17.57 19.30
C ASP A 266 -0.42 -18.31 18.58
N PHE A 267 0.73 -17.65 18.43
CA PHE A 267 1.88 -18.26 17.76
C PHE A 267 2.59 -19.25 18.67
N VAL A 268 2.80 -20.45 18.17
CA VAL A 268 3.55 -21.52 18.85
C VAL A 268 4.75 -21.90 17.98
N ASN A 269 5.95 -21.65 18.50
CA ASN A 269 7.18 -21.99 17.78
C ASN A 269 7.38 -23.51 17.71
N SER A 270 7.35 -24.06 16.49
CA SER A 270 7.47 -25.49 16.25
C SER A 270 8.81 -26.09 16.67
N GLU A 271 9.90 -25.30 16.65
CA GLU A 271 11.24 -25.78 17.08
C GLU A 271 11.36 -25.93 18.59
N LYS A 272 10.44 -25.37 19.37
CA LYS A 272 10.38 -25.46 20.82
C LYS A 272 9.43 -26.56 21.34
N LEU A 273 8.67 -27.18 20.42
CA LEU A 273 7.75 -28.26 20.80
C LEU A 273 8.47 -29.60 20.92
N THR A 274 8.11 -30.34 21.97
CA THR A 274 8.55 -31.71 22.24
C THR A 274 7.34 -32.56 22.59
N GLU A 275 7.52 -33.89 22.61
CA GLU A 275 6.46 -34.82 23.06
C GLU A 275 6.00 -34.54 24.49
N GLU A 276 6.87 -34.01 25.32
CA GLU A 276 6.62 -33.74 26.74
C GLU A 276 5.81 -32.44 26.94
N ASN A 277 6.03 -31.41 26.13
CA ASN A 277 5.43 -30.08 26.32
C ASN A 277 4.27 -29.72 25.37
N VAL A 278 4.07 -30.48 24.29
CA VAL A 278 3.10 -30.15 23.25
C VAL A 278 1.67 -30.05 23.80
N ALA A 279 1.30 -30.94 24.72
CA ALA A 279 -0.04 -30.93 25.31
C ALA A 279 -0.32 -29.67 26.13
N GLU A 280 0.66 -29.20 26.90
CA GLU A 280 0.52 -27.96 27.69
C GLU A 280 0.62 -26.71 26.79
N ALA A 281 1.48 -26.71 25.76
CA ALA A 281 1.62 -25.59 24.82
C ALA A 281 0.36 -25.34 23.96
N LEU A 282 -0.45 -26.37 23.74
CA LEU A 282 -1.69 -26.29 22.95
C LEU A 282 -2.96 -26.33 23.80
N LYS A 283 -2.82 -26.29 25.12
CA LYS A 283 -3.95 -26.33 26.04
C LYS A 283 -4.84 -25.10 25.89
N GLY A 284 -6.14 -25.33 25.84
CA GLY A 284 -7.14 -24.27 25.70
C GLY A 284 -7.32 -23.75 24.28
N MET A 285 -6.57 -24.26 23.31
CA MET A 285 -6.75 -23.90 21.91
C MET A 285 -7.99 -24.61 21.34
N ALA A 286 -8.84 -23.85 20.65
CA ALA A 286 -10.02 -24.35 19.96
C ALA A 286 -9.67 -25.01 18.62
N GLY A 287 -8.50 -24.67 18.06
CA GLY A 287 -7.99 -25.23 16.82
C GLY A 287 -6.49 -25.06 16.69
N ILE A 288 -5.89 -25.87 15.82
CA ILE A 288 -4.46 -25.86 15.55
C ILE A 288 -4.27 -25.75 14.04
N LEU A 289 -3.47 -24.81 13.60
CA LEU A 289 -3.04 -24.67 12.23
C LEU A 289 -1.53 -24.77 12.17
N ILE A 290 -1.02 -25.62 11.29
CA ILE A 290 0.42 -25.80 11.07
C ILE A 290 0.77 -25.04 9.78
N GLY A 291 1.69 -24.04 9.89
CA GLY A 291 2.11 -23.15 8.82
C GLY A 291 3.47 -23.51 8.21
#